data_6f850730625c2c447f1ca7701e262a39
#
_entry.id   6f850730625c2c447f1ca7701e262a39
#
_cell.length_a   1.000
_cell.length_b   1.000
_cell.length_c   1.000
_cell.angle_alpha   90.00
_cell.angle_beta   90.00
_cell.angle_gamma   90.00
#
_symmetry.space_group_name_H-M   'P 1'
#
loop_
_entity.id
_entity.type
_entity.pdbx_description
1 polymer ?
#
loop_
_entity_poly.entity_id
_entity_poly.type
_entity_poly.pdbx_seq_one_letter_code
_entity_poly.pdbx_strand_id
1 'polypeptide(L)'
;MGATERLIAFKVSLIMSVRMLGLFMLFPVMSVYASGYENSTPFLIGMAIGIYGLTQAFFQIPFGYLSDRFGRKPLLIAGLLIFFLGSIIAANTENIIFVVIGRAFQGGGAISAVLMAFLADSVSEDNRAKANAFVGFQIGVAFMLSLIIGPIITSKIGLSGLFWSIGLLSIVAMLIVFSLKQSKPINYYRLSIGAFKETLSRELVTLDFSVFSLHLILASGFIVMPLLIMKNQIVSMADNWQLYLPAVLFSFIGMVPLIIISEKFKKTKYILLLSILLLIISQIVFFISDLNFSVFLITLTIFFVAFNSVEAILPSLLSRTASPSKRGLAMGIFSTSQFLGTFIGGAIGGLIYDIYDLNSVFLFTIFV
;
A
#
# COMPACT_ATOMS: atom_id res chain seq x y z
N MET A 1 22.66 15.07 -4.39
CA MET A 1 22.99 13.64 -4.41
C MET A 1 24.06 13.36 -5.45
N GLY A 2 25.17 12.72 -5.04
CA GLY A 2 26.21 12.23 -5.94
C GLY A 2 25.71 11.07 -6.82
N ALA A 3 26.50 10.69 -7.86
CA ALA A 3 26.09 9.61 -8.77
C ALA A 3 25.86 8.27 -8.03
N THR A 4 26.73 7.93 -7.08
CA THR A 4 26.62 6.71 -6.25
C THR A 4 25.33 6.72 -5.39
N GLU A 5 25.02 7.83 -4.73
CA GLU A 5 23.79 7.95 -3.90
C GLU A 5 22.54 7.83 -4.76
N ARG A 6 22.54 8.45 -5.95
CA ARG A 6 21.40 8.32 -6.90
C ARG A 6 21.19 6.89 -7.34
N LEU A 7 22.27 6.16 -7.65
CA LEU A 7 22.19 4.75 -8.04
C LEU A 7 21.66 3.87 -6.90
N ILE A 8 22.11 4.12 -5.66
CA ILE A 8 21.61 3.38 -4.48
C ILE A 8 20.13 3.69 -4.25
N ALA A 9 19.73 4.97 -4.26
CA ALA A 9 18.34 5.37 -4.10
C ALA A 9 17.45 4.75 -5.19
N PHE A 10 17.92 4.69 -6.44
CA PHE A 10 17.21 4.03 -7.54
C PHE A 10 17.05 2.52 -7.31
N LYS A 11 18.11 1.81 -6.90
CA LYS A 11 18.03 0.37 -6.62
C LYS A 11 17.10 0.06 -5.45
N VAL A 12 17.18 0.84 -4.36
CA VAL A 12 16.31 0.68 -3.19
C VAL A 12 14.86 0.94 -3.57
N SER A 13 14.58 2.01 -4.31
CA SER A 13 13.21 2.31 -4.76
C SER A 13 12.67 1.25 -5.73
N LEU A 14 13.50 0.67 -6.58
CA LEU A 14 13.09 -0.42 -7.48
C LEU A 14 12.69 -1.69 -6.70
N ILE A 15 13.46 -2.08 -5.67
CA ILE A 15 13.12 -3.20 -4.78
C ILE A 15 11.80 -2.91 -4.05
N MET A 16 11.61 -1.67 -3.55
CA MET A 16 10.36 -1.27 -2.91
C MET A 16 9.19 -1.32 -3.89
N SER A 17 9.37 -0.81 -5.12
CA SER A 17 8.36 -0.83 -6.18
C SER A 17 7.91 -2.25 -6.53
N VAL A 18 8.84 -3.21 -6.65
CA VAL A 18 8.51 -4.61 -6.90
C VAL A 18 7.59 -5.17 -5.80
N ARG A 19 7.87 -4.86 -4.54
CA ARG A 19 6.99 -5.28 -3.44
C ARG A 19 5.61 -4.62 -3.49
N MET A 20 5.56 -3.33 -3.78
CA MET A 20 4.30 -2.59 -3.88
C MET A 20 3.48 -3.05 -5.10
N LEU A 21 4.11 -3.37 -6.22
CA LEU A 21 3.45 -4.05 -7.34
C LEU A 21 2.78 -5.36 -6.86
N GLY A 22 3.52 -6.22 -6.15
CA GLY A 22 2.98 -7.49 -5.63
C GLY A 22 1.83 -7.32 -4.63
N LEU A 23 1.78 -6.22 -3.89
CA LEU A 23 0.67 -5.89 -3.01
C LEU A 23 -0.55 -5.42 -3.81
N PHE A 24 -0.36 -4.42 -4.67
CA PHE A 24 -1.45 -3.67 -5.27
C PHE A 24 -2.03 -4.29 -6.55
N MET A 25 -1.28 -5.14 -7.28
CA MET A 25 -1.81 -5.83 -8.47
C MET A 25 -3.01 -6.73 -8.17
N LEU A 26 -3.14 -7.20 -6.92
CA LEU A 26 -4.25 -8.03 -6.49
C LEU A 26 -5.54 -7.25 -6.22
N PHE A 27 -5.44 -5.97 -5.86
CA PHE A 27 -6.59 -5.16 -5.49
C PHE A 27 -7.70 -5.16 -6.56
N PRO A 28 -7.43 -4.85 -7.83
CA PRO A 28 -8.47 -4.74 -8.84
C PRO A 28 -9.02 -6.09 -9.33
N VAL A 29 -8.44 -7.23 -8.92
CA VAL A 29 -8.78 -8.55 -9.50
C VAL A 29 -9.19 -9.59 -8.47
N MET A 30 -8.73 -9.44 -7.21
CA MET A 30 -8.84 -10.49 -6.20
C MET A 30 -10.28 -10.92 -5.96
N SER A 31 -11.18 -9.97 -5.72
CA SER A 31 -12.58 -10.25 -5.39
C SER A 31 -13.34 -10.96 -6.50
N VAL A 32 -12.97 -10.72 -7.75
CA VAL A 32 -13.63 -11.36 -8.90
C VAL A 32 -13.06 -12.75 -9.18
N TYR A 33 -11.75 -12.85 -9.31
CA TYR A 33 -11.13 -14.12 -9.71
C TYR A 33 -11.09 -15.15 -8.59
N ALA A 34 -10.97 -14.72 -7.33
CA ALA A 34 -10.98 -15.64 -6.20
C ALA A 34 -12.39 -16.09 -5.77
N SER A 35 -13.46 -15.48 -6.28
CA SER A 35 -14.84 -15.91 -5.98
C SER A 35 -15.15 -17.33 -6.44
N GLY A 36 -14.46 -17.84 -7.45
CA GLY A 36 -14.58 -19.22 -7.95
C GLY A 36 -13.69 -20.23 -7.24
N TYR A 37 -12.87 -19.82 -6.26
CA TYR A 37 -11.98 -20.73 -5.54
C TYR A 37 -12.73 -21.55 -4.49
N GLU A 38 -12.24 -22.76 -4.20
CA GLU A 38 -12.76 -23.60 -3.13
C GLU A 38 -12.78 -22.86 -1.79
N ASN A 39 -13.83 -23.07 -1.02
CA ASN A 39 -14.09 -22.42 0.27
C ASN A 39 -14.12 -20.89 0.21
N SER A 40 -14.29 -20.30 -0.96
CA SER A 40 -14.30 -18.84 -1.10
C SER A 40 -15.56 -18.24 -0.49
N THR A 41 -15.35 -17.26 0.39
CA THR A 41 -16.38 -16.35 0.91
C THR A 41 -15.91 -14.92 0.77
N PRO A 42 -16.80 -13.92 0.74
CA PRO A 42 -16.40 -12.52 0.74
C PRO A 42 -15.46 -12.15 1.89
N PHE A 43 -15.68 -12.72 3.08
CA PHE A 43 -14.80 -12.55 4.23
C PHE A 43 -13.38 -13.07 3.96
N LEU A 44 -13.24 -14.31 3.43
CA LEU A 44 -11.92 -14.89 3.16
C LEU A 44 -11.19 -14.18 2.01
N ILE A 45 -11.92 -13.66 1.02
CA ILE A 45 -11.35 -12.79 -0.03
C ILE A 45 -10.83 -11.50 0.59
N GLY A 46 -11.60 -10.87 1.46
CA GLY A 46 -11.18 -9.69 2.22
C GLY A 46 -9.96 -9.98 3.10
N MET A 47 -9.94 -11.14 3.77
CA MET A 47 -8.76 -11.63 4.51
C MET A 47 -7.54 -11.80 3.59
N ALA A 48 -7.69 -12.36 2.40
CA ALA A 48 -6.59 -12.51 1.45
C ALA A 48 -6.01 -11.16 0.99
N ILE A 49 -6.85 -10.11 0.89
CA ILE A 49 -6.38 -8.75 0.63
C ILE A 49 -5.66 -8.18 1.85
N GLY A 50 -6.25 -8.30 3.04
CA GLY A 50 -5.81 -7.62 4.25
C GLY A 50 -4.66 -8.27 5.01
N ILE A 51 -4.57 -9.62 5.05
CA ILE A 51 -3.64 -10.37 5.91
C ILE A 51 -2.17 -10.03 5.66
N TYR A 52 -1.83 -9.65 4.43
CA TYR A 52 -0.53 -9.09 4.09
C TYR A 52 -0.20 -7.89 4.98
N GLY A 53 -1.16 -6.98 5.18
CA GLY A 53 -0.98 -5.81 6.03
C GLY A 53 -0.72 -6.18 7.48
N LEU A 54 -1.48 -7.13 8.05
CA LEU A 54 -1.28 -7.59 9.44
C LEU A 54 0.12 -8.14 9.65
N THR A 55 0.54 -9.08 8.80
CA THR A 55 1.86 -9.71 8.94
C THR A 55 2.99 -8.72 8.66
N GLN A 56 2.81 -7.80 7.71
CA GLN A 56 3.75 -6.71 7.46
C GLN A 56 3.88 -5.80 8.69
N ALA A 57 2.77 -5.38 9.29
CA ALA A 57 2.76 -4.54 10.48
C ALA A 57 3.47 -5.22 11.66
N PHE A 58 3.22 -6.51 11.85
CA PHE A 58 3.81 -7.29 12.95
C PHE A 58 5.31 -7.52 12.75
N PHE A 59 5.72 -7.95 11.56
CA PHE A 59 7.10 -8.38 11.31
C PHE A 59 8.07 -7.23 10.97
N GLN A 60 7.60 -6.03 10.58
CA GLN A 60 8.52 -4.96 10.20
C GLN A 60 9.43 -4.48 11.35
N ILE A 61 8.98 -4.52 12.61
CA ILE A 61 9.80 -4.17 13.77
C ILE A 61 10.86 -5.25 14.03
N PRO A 62 10.51 -6.56 14.13
CA PRO A 62 11.50 -7.64 14.20
C PRO A 62 12.52 -7.62 13.07
N PHE A 63 12.09 -7.44 11.81
CA PHE A 63 13.00 -7.37 10.67
C PHE A 63 13.96 -6.17 10.76
N GLY A 64 13.44 -5.00 11.16
CA GLY A 64 14.27 -3.83 11.44
C GLY A 64 15.35 -4.12 12.47
N TYR A 65 14.97 -4.64 13.65
CA TYR A 65 15.89 -4.99 14.72
C TYR A 65 16.93 -6.05 14.31
N LEU A 66 16.48 -7.13 13.67
CA LEU A 66 17.38 -8.19 13.20
C LEU A 66 18.35 -7.66 12.14
N SER A 67 17.91 -6.71 11.30
CA SER A 67 18.79 -6.12 10.28
C SER A 67 19.90 -5.25 10.86
N ASP A 68 19.68 -4.66 12.04
CA ASP A 68 20.72 -3.95 12.78
C ASP A 68 21.78 -4.93 13.31
N ARG A 69 21.37 -6.15 13.68
CA ARG A 69 22.27 -7.16 14.26
C ARG A 69 23.00 -8.00 13.22
N PHE A 70 22.29 -8.48 12.19
CA PHE A 70 22.82 -9.40 11.18
C PHE A 70 23.23 -8.71 9.88
N GLY A 71 22.97 -7.40 9.77
CA GLY A 71 23.20 -6.60 8.58
C GLY A 71 21.96 -6.49 7.70
N ARG A 72 21.87 -5.41 6.94
CA ARG A 72 20.71 -5.09 6.08
C ARG A 72 20.48 -6.12 4.99
N LYS A 73 21.55 -6.46 4.25
CA LYS A 73 21.47 -7.32 3.06
C LYS A 73 20.96 -8.73 3.32
N PRO A 74 21.42 -9.47 4.35
CA PRO A 74 20.87 -10.80 4.68
C PRO A 74 19.38 -10.76 4.97
N LEU A 75 18.89 -9.75 5.71
CA LEU A 75 17.47 -9.61 6.04
C LEU A 75 16.63 -9.21 4.82
N LEU A 76 17.16 -8.41 3.89
CA LEU A 76 16.48 -8.12 2.62
C LEU A 76 16.31 -9.41 1.79
N ILE A 77 17.32 -10.24 1.70
CA ILE A 77 17.25 -11.53 0.98
C ILE A 77 16.26 -12.47 1.66
N ALA A 78 16.35 -12.63 2.99
CA ALA A 78 15.44 -13.49 3.74
C ALA A 78 13.97 -13.06 3.57
N GLY A 79 13.69 -11.76 3.68
CA GLY A 79 12.33 -11.25 3.50
C GLY A 79 11.80 -11.41 2.07
N LEU A 80 12.63 -11.21 1.05
CA LEU A 80 12.26 -11.46 -0.34
C LEU A 80 12.06 -12.95 -0.63
N LEU A 81 12.81 -13.83 0.02
CA LEU A 81 12.61 -15.27 -0.06
C LEU A 81 11.28 -15.69 0.57
N ILE A 82 10.93 -15.16 1.75
CA ILE A 82 9.63 -15.40 2.39
C ILE A 82 8.50 -14.91 1.48
N PHE A 83 8.66 -13.72 0.88
CA PHE A 83 7.70 -13.17 -0.08
C PHE A 83 7.55 -14.06 -1.32
N PHE A 84 8.64 -14.59 -1.85
CA PHE A 84 8.66 -15.54 -2.97
C PHE A 84 7.90 -16.84 -2.61
N LEU A 85 8.22 -17.43 -1.46
CA LEU A 85 7.55 -18.66 -0.98
C LEU A 85 6.04 -18.44 -0.81
N GLY A 86 5.65 -17.30 -0.24
CA GLY A 86 4.23 -16.93 -0.15
C GLY A 86 3.55 -16.80 -1.51
N SER A 87 4.27 -16.25 -2.50
CA SER A 87 3.76 -16.16 -3.88
C SER A 87 3.57 -17.54 -4.51
N ILE A 88 4.50 -18.47 -4.30
CA ILE A 88 4.38 -19.84 -4.79
C ILE A 88 3.23 -20.60 -4.12
N ILE A 89 3.05 -20.46 -2.81
CA ILE A 89 1.92 -21.07 -2.10
C ILE A 89 0.61 -20.59 -2.72
N ALA A 90 0.44 -19.28 -2.91
CA ALA A 90 -0.79 -18.73 -3.48
C ALA A 90 -0.97 -19.06 -4.98
N ALA A 91 0.13 -19.25 -5.73
CA ALA A 91 0.09 -19.54 -7.16
C ALA A 91 -0.32 -20.99 -7.46
N ASN A 92 -0.05 -21.95 -6.56
CA ASN A 92 -0.28 -23.38 -6.79
C ASN A 92 -1.53 -23.91 -6.07
N THR A 93 -2.54 -23.07 -5.88
CA THR A 93 -3.78 -23.45 -5.20
C THR A 93 -4.99 -22.78 -5.85
N GLU A 94 -6.13 -23.47 -5.79
CA GLU A 94 -7.45 -22.94 -6.08
C GLU A 94 -8.32 -22.88 -4.81
N ASN A 95 -7.71 -23.06 -3.63
CA ASN A 95 -8.39 -22.95 -2.35
C ASN A 95 -8.02 -21.60 -1.68
N ILE A 96 -9.04 -20.80 -1.34
CA ILE A 96 -8.85 -19.45 -0.81
C ILE A 96 -8.05 -19.42 0.52
N ILE A 97 -8.12 -20.48 1.33
CA ILE A 97 -7.40 -20.56 2.61
C ILE A 97 -5.88 -20.57 2.37
N PHE A 98 -5.42 -21.35 1.39
CA PHE A 98 -3.99 -21.35 1.03
C PHE A 98 -3.56 -20.05 0.37
N VAL A 99 -4.46 -19.36 -0.34
CA VAL A 99 -4.18 -17.99 -0.81
C VAL A 99 -3.98 -17.05 0.37
N VAL A 100 -4.84 -17.09 1.40
CA VAL A 100 -4.68 -16.29 2.63
C VAL A 100 -3.34 -16.60 3.31
N ILE A 101 -2.96 -17.88 3.42
CA ILE A 101 -1.66 -18.29 3.98
C ILE A 101 -0.50 -17.73 3.15
N GLY A 102 -0.54 -17.89 1.82
CA GLY A 102 0.47 -17.33 0.92
C GLY A 102 0.62 -15.81 1.07
N ARG A 103 -0.52 -15.11 1.19
CA ARG A 103 -0.56 -13.65 1.44
C ARG A 103 0.03 -13.27 2.80
N ALA A 104 -0.21 -14.07 3.84
CA ALA A 104 0.41 -13.89 5.16
C ALA A 104 1.94 -14.04 5.09
N PHE A 105 2.45 -15.03 4.34
CA PHE A 105 3.87 -15.17 4.08
C PHE A 105 4.44 -13.97 3.30
N GLN A 106 3.75 -13.52 2.25
CA GLN A 106 4.19 -12.35 1.49
C GLN A 106 4.35 -11.10 2.38
N GLY A 107 3.39 -10.83 3.27
CA GLY A 107 3.50 -9.72 4.23
C GLY A 107 4.56 -9.97 5.30
N GLY A 108 4.73 -11.23 5.74
CA GLY A 108 5.76 -11.63 6.69
C GLY A 108 7.19 -11.36 6.23
N GLY A 109 7.44 -11.28 4.92
CA GLY A 109 8.70 -10.81 4.37
C GLY A 109 8.91 -9.29 4.51
N ALA A 110 8.76 -8.73 5.68
CA ALA A 110 8.61 -7.30 6.00
C ALA A 110 9.89 -6.46 5.85
N ILE A 111 10.39 -6.30 4.61
CA ILE A 111 11.66 -5.60 4.34
C ILE A 111 11.55 -4.07 4.20
N SER A 112 10.37 -3.48 4.26
CA SER A 112 10.21 -2.03 4.01
C SER A 112 11.03 -1.17 4.96
N ALA A 113 10.99 -1.48 6.27
CA ALA A 113 11.81 -0.79 7.28
C ALA A 113 13.32 -1.01 7.05
N VAL A 114 13.70 -2.22 6.65
CA VAL A 114 15.11 -2.56 6.36
C VAL A 114 15.64 -1.80 5.14
N LEU A 115 14.81 -1.67 4.08
CA LEU A 115 15.16 -0.88 2.87
C LEU A 115 15.34 0.59 3.18
N MET A 116 14.43 1.17 3.98
CA MET A 116 14.54 2.56 4.38
C MET A 116 15.76 2.81 5.28
N ALA A 117 16.06 1.89 6.19
CA ALA A 117 17.28 1.94 6.99
C ALA A 117 18.55 1.81 6.10
N PHE A 118 18.57 0.88 5.15
CA PHE A 118 19.68 0.75 4.20
C PHE A 118 19.90 2.04 3.38
N LEU A 119 18.82 2.67 2.94
CA LEU A 119 18.89 3.94 2.22
C LEU A 119 19.48 5.04 3.11
N ALA A 120 19.01 5.15 4.35
CA ALA A 120 19.51 6.13 5.32
C ALA A 120 20.99 5.92 5.66
N ASP A 121 21.45 4.65 5.73
CA ASP A 121 22.85 4.29 5.98
C ASP A 121 23.78 4.60 4.78
N SER A 122 23.21 4.71 3.57
CA SER A 122 23.94 4.79 2.30
C SER A 122 23.95 6.19 1.66
N VAL A 123 23.14 7.12 2.19
CA VAL A 123 22.96 8.48 1.68
C VAL A 123 23.33 9.49 2.75
N SER A 124 24.03 10.57 2.37
CA SER A 124 24.38 11.66 3.28
C SER A 124 23.13 12.30 3.91
N GLU A 125 23.26 12.82 5.12
CA GLU A 125 22.15 13.37 5.90
C GLU A 125 21.37 14.44 5.14
N ASP A 126 22.09 15.34 4.46
CA ASP A 126 21.51 16.42 3.63
C ASP A 126 20.67 15.91 2.44
N ASN A 127 20.93 14.70 1.99
CA ASN A 127 20.27 14.10 0.84
C ASN A 127 19.18 13.08 1.19
N ARG A 128 19.04 12.68 2.48
CA ARG A 128 18.03 11.69 2.93
C ARG A 128 16.60 12.08 2.55
N ALA A 129 16.25 13.37 2.73
CA ALA A 129 14.90 13.83 2.39
C ALA A 129 14.61 13.66 0.88
N LYS A 130 15.59 13.97 0.01
CA LYS A 130 15.46 13.81 -1.44
C LYS A 130 15.37 12.34 -1.84
N ALA A 131 16.17 11.48 -1.21
CA ALA A 131 16.15 10.04 -1.45
C ALA A 131 14.82 9.40 -1.04
N ASN A 132 14.28 9.77 0.13
CA ASN A 132 12.98 9.31 0.61
C ASN A 132 11.84 9.79 -0.30
N ALA A 133 11.87 11.04 -0.76
CA ALA A 133 10.88 11.57 -1.71
C ALA A 133 10.91 10.77 -3.04
N PHE A 134 12.10 10.40 -3.51
CA PHE A 134 12.24 9.57 -4.71
C PHE A 134 11.65 8.17 -4.52
N VAL A 135 11.87 7.52 -3.37
CA VAL A 135 11.25 6.23 -3.04
C VAL A 135 9.72 6.37 -2.97
N GLY A 136 9.20 7.42 -2.33
CA GLY A 136 7.77 7.69 -2.26
C GLY A 136 7.14 7.87 -3.65
N PHE A 137 7.79 8.63 -4.53
CA PHE A 137 7.35 8.79 -5.93
C PHE A 137 7.27 7.45 -6.66
N GLN A 138 8.30 6.60 -6.52
CA GLN A 138 8.34 5.27 -7.15
C GLN A 138 7.26 4.33 -6.61
N ILE A 139 6.90 4.43 -5.32
CA ILE A 139 5.77 3.69 -4.75
C ILE A 139 4.46 4.12 -5.42
N GLY A 140 4.24 5.42 -5.63
CA GLY A 140 3.08 5.94 -6.34
C GLY A 140 2.99 5.44 -7.78
N VAL A 141 4.12 5.42 -8.50
CA VAL A 141 4.21 4.85 -9.86
C VAL A 141 3.90 3.35 -9.83
N ALA A 142 4.43 2.60 -8.86
CA ALA A 142 4.16 1.17 -8.71
C ALA A 142 2.67 0.91 -8.44
N PHE A 143 2.03 1.73 -7.60
CA PHE A 143 0.59 1.65 -7.37
C PHE A 143 -0.21 1.85 -8.67
N MET A 144 0.08 2.91 -9.42
CA MET A 144 -0.56 3.18 -10.71
C MET A 144 -0.39 2.00 -11.69
N LEU A 145 0.84 1.53 -11.87
CA LEU A 145 1.14 0.41 -12.77
C LEU A 145 0.44 -0.87 -12.34
N SER A 146 0.30 -1.11 -11.05
CA SER A 146 -0.34 -2.31 -10.52
C SER A 146 -1.82 -2.41 -10.88
N LEU A 147 -2.54 -1.29 -10.87
CA LEU A 147 -3.96 -1.23 -11.24
C LEU A 147 -4.20 -1.50 -12.73
N ILE A 148 -3.17 -1.36 -13.55
CA ILE A 148 -3.21 -1.61 -15.00
C ILE A 148 -2.71 -3.04 -15.30
N ILE A 149 -1.53 -3.38 -14.77
CA ILE A 149 -0.84 -4.64 -15.07
C ILE A 149 -1.57 -5.83 -14.43
N GLY A 150 -2.12 -5.66 -13.22
CA GLY A 150 -2.87 -6.71 -12.53
C GLY A 150 -4.00 -7.29 -13.36
N PRO A 151 -4.99 -6.51 -13.80
CA PRO A 151 -6.06 -6.97 -14.68
C PRO A 151 -5.57 -7.60 -15.99
N ILE A 152 -4.57 -6.98 -16.65
CA ILE A 152 -4.02 -7.48 -17.92
C ILE A 152 -3.38 -8.87 -17.74
N ILE A 153 -2.59 -9.07 -16.70
CA ILE A 153 -1.96 -10.38 -16.43
C ILE A 153 -3.04 -11.39 -16.08
N THR A 154 -3.93 -11.03 -15.14
CA THR A 154 -4.93 -11.96 -14.63
C THR A 154 -5.92 -12.40 -15.71
N SER A 155 -6.30 -11.52 -16.63
CA SER A 155 -7.19 -11.88 -17.75
C SER A 155 -6.56 -12.88 -18.73
N LYS A 156 -5.22 -12.91 -18.83
CA LYS A 156 -4.51 -13.81 -19.77
C LYS A 156 -4.11 -15.14 -19.14
N ILE A 157 -3.65 -15.13 -17.90
CA ILE A 157 -3.04 -16.30 -17.25
C ILE A 157 -3.62 -16.60 -15.86
N GLY A 158 -4.76 -15.97 -15.51
CA GLY A 158 -5.47 -16.20 -14.26
C GLY A 158 -4.78 -15.63 -13.02
N LEU A 159 -5.42 -15.82 -11.88
CA LEU A 159 -4.89 -15.35 -10.58
C LEU A 159 -3.62 -16.12 -10.18
N SER A 160 -3.54 -17.41 -10.49
CA SER A 160 -2.32 -18.23 -10.32
C SER A 160 -1.13 -17.63 -11.07
N GLY A 161 -1.33 -17.27 -12.35
CA GLY A 161 -0.30 -16.63 -13.18
C GLY A 161 0.13 -15.26 -12.65
N LEU A 162 -0.80 -14.50 -12.06
CA LEU A 162 -0.46 -13.24 -11.38
C LEU A 162 0.46 -13.50 -10.17
N PHE A 163 0.15 -14.48 -9.32
CA PHE A 163 1.01 -14.82 -8.17
C PHE A 163 2.39 -15.34 -8.62
N TRP A 164 2.46 -16.15 -9.70
CA TRP A 164 3.75 -16.52 -10.30
C TRP A 164 4.55 -15.30 -10.78
N SER A 165 3.90 -14.33 -11.44
CA SER A 165 4.53 -13.10 -11.89
C SER A 165 5.10 -12.29 -10.71
N ILE A 166 4.34 -12.19 -9.62
CA ILE A 166 4.78 -11.55 -8.37
C ILE A 166 5.99 -12.28 -7.77
N GLY A 167 5.97 -13.60 -7.76
CA GLY A 167 7.10 -14.42 -7.31
C GLY A 167 8.37 -14.18 -8.15
N LEU A 168 8.25 -14.16 -9.47
CA LEU A 168 9.37 -13.87 -10.37
C LEU A 168 9.94 -12.46 -10.16
N LEU A 169 9.08 -11.47 -9.95
CA LEU A 169 9.52 -10.11 -9.61
C LEU A 169 10.33 -10.08 -8.31
N SER A 170 10.00 -10.92 -7.31
CA SER A 170 10.78 -10.99 -6.07
C SER A 170 12.18 -11.55 -6.29
N ILE A 171 12.36 -12.49 -7.24
CA ILE A 171 13.69 -12.97 -7.65
C ILE A 171 14.50 -11.83 -8.27
N VAL A 172 13.89 -11.04 -9.16
CA VAL A 172 14.55 -9.85 -9.73
C VAL A 172 14.98 -8.88 -8.63
N ALA A 173 14.12 -8.64 -7.64
CA ALA A 173 14.46 -7.82 -6.48
C ALA A 173 15.64 -8.40 -5.68
N MET A 174 15.71 -9.73 -5.47
CA MET A 174 16.86 -10.39 -4.83
C MET A 174 18.16 -10.17 -5.63
N LEU A 175 18.12 -10.30 -6.95
CA LEU A 175 19.29 -10.03 -7.80
C LEU A 175 19.76 -8.59 -7.65
N ILE A 176 18.85 -7.62 -7.56
CA ILE A 176 19.21 -6.21 -7.30
C ILE A 176 19.86 -6.08 -5.91
N VAL A 177 19.33 -6.76 -4.86
CA VAL A 177 19.94 -6.76 -3.52
C VAL A 177 21.38 -7.29 -3.57
N PHE A 178 21.66 -8.35 -4.34
CA PHE A 178 23.03 -8.84 -4.49
C PHE A 178 24.00 -7.80 -5.05
N SER A 179 23.52 -6.90 -5.91
CA SER A 179 24.31 -5.81 -6.49
C SER A 179 24.55 -4.62 -5.53
N LEU A 180 23.89 -4.59 -4.37
CA LEU A 180 24.10 -3.56 -3.35
C LEU A 180 25.37 -3.89 -2.54
N LYS A 181 26.16 -2.87 -2.22
CA LYS A 181 27.27 -3.02 -1.26
C LYS A 181 26.71 -3.09 0.15
N GLN A 182 27.23 -4.00 0.98
CA GLN A 182 26.82 -4.10 2.37
C GLN A 182 27.23 -2.84 3.12
N SER A 183 26.27 -2.15 3.75
CA SER A 183 26.55 -1.08 4.70
C SER A 183 27.02 -1.70 6.02
N LYS A 184 28.01 -1.07 6.67
CA LYS A 184 28.40 -1.46 8.02
C LYS A 184 27.24 -1.13 8.96
N PRO A 185 26.89 -2.01 9.91
CA PRO A 185 25.88 -1.70 10.91
C PRO A 185 26.30 -0.43 11.67
N ILE A 186 25.45 0.58 11.67
CA ILE A 186 25.66 1.79 12.47
C ILE A 186 25.02 1.54 13.83
N ASN A 187 25.75 1.86 14.89
CA ASN A 187 25.44 1.69 16.32
C ASN A 187 23.96 1.61 16.69
N TYR A 188 23.64 0.62 17.50
CA TYR A 188 22.34 0.30 18.06
C TYR A 188 21.68 1.50 18.77
N TYR A 189 20.60 2.00 18.22
CA TYR A 189 19.64 2.75 19.02
C TYR A 189 18.83 1.76 19.86
N ARG A 190 19.01 1.76 21.17
CA ARG A 190 18.10 1.04 22.08
C ARG A 190 16.74 1.75 22.02
N LEU A 191 15.74 1.06 21.48
CA LEU A 191 14.36 1.48 21.64
C LEU A 191 14.05 1.56 23.13
N SER A 192 13.86 2.75 23.67
CA SER A 192 13.43 2.92 25.06
C SER A 192 11.90 3.08 25.08
N ILE A 193 11.26 2.49 26.10
CA ILE A 193 9.81 2.63 26.32
C ILE A 193 9.43 4.10 26.46
N GLY A 194 10.33 4.94 27.02
CA GLY A 194 10.13 6.38 27.10
C GLY A 194 10.05 7.06 25.72
N ALA A 195 10.89 6.66 24.77
CA ALA A 195 10.84 7.19 23.40
C ALA A 195 9.51 6.85 22.70
N PHE A 196 8.97 5.64 22.92
CA PHE A 196 7.68 5.23 22.38
C PHE A 196 6.53 6.09 22.95
N LYS A 197 6.50 6.32 24.28
CA LYS A 197 5.44 7.10 24.92
C LYS A 197 5.38 8.56 24.41
N GLU A 198 6.52 9.15 24.06
CA GLU A 198 6.59 10.52 23.52
C GLU A 198 6.14 10.61 22.04
N THR A 199 6.11 9.48 21.30
CA THR A 199 5.54 9.43 19.95
C THR A 199 4.01 9.24 19.95
N LEU A 200 3.40 9.10 21.11
CA LEU A 200 1.94 9.02 21.30
C LEU A 200 1.33 10.41 21.64
N SER A 201 1.90 11.50 21.11
CA SER A 201 1.23 12.80 21.22
C SER A 201 -0.09 12.80 20.46
N ARG A 202 -1.06 13.62 20.90
CA ARG A 202 -2.38 13.69 20.27
C ARG A 202 -2.29 13.98 18.78
N GLU A 203 -1.37 14.84 18.38
CA GLU A 203 -1.15 15.23 16.99
C GLU A 203 -0.66 14.03 16.15
N LEU A 204 0.34 13.28 16.64
CA LEU A 204 0.88 12.13 15.94
C LEU A 204 -0.14 10.98 15.85
N VAL A 205 -0.84 10.70 16.95
CA VAL A 205 -1.93 9.69 16.97
C VAL A 205 -3.04 10.05 15.99
N THR A 206 -3.36 11.35 15.84
CA THR A 206 -4.35 11.78 14.84
C THR A 206 -3.88 11.49 13.41
N LEU A 207 -2.59 11.70 13.11
CA LEU A 207 -2.02 11.39 11.80
C LEU A 207 -1.99 9.87 11.55
N ASP A 208 -1.63 9.08 12.57
CA ASP A 208 -1.63 7.62 12.52
C ASP A 208 -3.04 7.07 12.29
N PHE A 209 -4.06 7.63 12.95
CA PHE A 209 -5.46 7.27 12.73
C PHE A 209 -5.94 7.69 11.34
N SER A 210 -5.51 8.85 10.84
CA SER A 210 -5.88 9.31 9.50
C SER A 210 -5.36 8.39 8.40
N VAL A 211 -4.09 7.94 8.48
CA VAL A 211 -3.56 7.00 7.49
C VAL A 211 -4.16 5.61 7.63
N PHE A 212 -4.47 5.18 8.86
CA PHE A 212 -5.20 3.95 9.13
C PHE A 212 -6.58 3.98 8.44
N SER A 213 -7.38 5.02 8.66
CA SER A 213 -8.71 5.20 8.04
C SER A 213 -8.62 5.26 6.51
N LEU A 214 -7.64 5.99 5.97
CA LEU A 214 -7.42 6.11 4.53
C LEU A 214 -7.20 4.74 3.87
N HIS A 215 -6.36 3.89 4.47
CA HIS A 215 -6.04 2.56 3.93
C HIS A 215 -7.13 1.53 4.23
N LEU A 216 -7.89 1.71 5.30
CA LEU A 216 -9.09 0.93 5.57
C LEU A 216 -10.13 1.17 4.47
N ILE A 217 -10.41 2.43 4.13
CA ILE A 217 -11.34 2.80 3.04
C ILE A 217 -10.85 2.22 1.71
N LEU A 218 -9.55 2.34 1.39
CA LEU A 218 -8.96 1.79 0.17
C LEU A 218 -9.17 0.28 0.08
N ALA A 219 -8.77 -0.47 1.11
CA ALA A 219 -8.85 -1.93 1.10
C ALA A 219 -10.29 -2.44 1.06
N SER A 220 -11.20 -1.84 1.84
CA SER A 220 -12.63 -2.16 1.78
C SER A 220 -13.22 -1.88 0.40
N GLY A 221 -12.90 -0.72 -0.18
CA GLY A 221 -13.38 -0.33 -1.51
C GLY A 221 -12.95 -1.31 -2.60
N PHE A 222 -11.69 -1.78 -2.57
CA PHE A 222 -11.19 -2.73 -3.56
C PHE A 222 -11.75 -4.17 -3.41
N ILE A 223 -12.45 -4.49 -2.33
CA ILE A 223 -13.25 -5.73 -2.28
C ILE A 223 -14.47 -5.61 -3.19
N VAL A 224 -15.13 -4.47 -3.20
CA VAL A 224 -16.44 -4.29 -3.82
C VAL A 224 -16.42 -3.54 -5.16
N MET A 225 -15.46 -2.63 -5.40
CA MET A 225 -15.37 -1.88 -6.65
C MET A 225 -15.24 -2.77 -7.91
N PRO A 226 -14.38 -3.82 -7.95
CA PRO A 226 -14.32 -4.71 -9.11
C PRO A 226 -15.62 -5.47 -9.34
N LEU A 227 -16.30 -5.87 -8.27
CA LEU A 227 -17.60 -6.53 -8.33
C LEU A 227 -18.70 -5.58 -8.82
N LEU A 228 -18.64 -4.31 -8.43
CA LEU A 228 -19.58 -3.27 -8.89
C LEU A 228 -19.43 -3.01 -10.39
N ILE A 229 -18.19 -2.99 -10.90
CA ILE A 229 -17.90 -2.89 -12.34
C ILE A 229 -18.55 -4.04 -13.10
N MET A 230 -18.46 -5.26 -12.61
CA MET A 230 -19.07 -6.44 -13.23
C MET A 230 -20.59 -6.44 -13.13
N LYS A 231 -21.14 -6.14 -11.93
CA LYS A 231 -22.59 -6.09 -11.70
C LYS A 231 -23.29 -5.13 -12.66
N ASN A 232 -22.69 -3.96 -12.89
CA ASN A 232 -23.24 -2.93 -13.78
C ASN A 232 -22.79 -3.07 -15.24
N GLN A 233 -22.03 -4.12 -15.57
CA GLN A 233 -21.51 -4.39 -16.93
C GLN A 233 -20.79 -3.17 -17.55
N ILE A 234 -20.04 -2.43 -16.72
CA ILE A 234 -19.42 -1.16 -17.11
C ILE A 234 -18.33 -1.40 -18.16
N VAL A 235 -17.44 -2.37 -17.89
CA VAL A 235 -16.40 -2.88 -18.79
C VAL A 235 -16.15 -4.35 -18.49
N SER A 236 -15.53 -5.08 -19.43
CA SER A 236 -15.05 -6.45 -19.15
C SER A 236 -13.90 -6.43 -18.15
N MET A 237 -13.66 -7.55 -17.47
CA MET A 237 -12.53 -7.65 -16.51
C MET A 237 -11.17 -7.43 -17.18
N ALA A 238 -11.01 -7.85 -18.44
CA ALA A 238 -9.80 -7.61 -19.21
C ALA A 238 -9.59 -6.12 -19.52
N ASP A 239 -10.68 -5.36 -19.58
CA ASP A 239 -10.71 -3.94 -19.95
C ASP A 239 -10.77 -2.98 -18.75
N ASN A 240 -10.76 -3.49 -17.51
CA ASN A 240 -10.78 -2.67 -16.29
C ASN A 240 -9.68 -1.57 -16.27
N TRP A 241 -8.56 -1.80 -16.94
CA TRP A 241 -7.52 -0.80 -17.10
C TRP A 241 -8.01 0.48 -17.78
N GLN A 242 -9.07 0.42 -18.61
CA GLN A 242 -9.70 1.59 -19.25
C GLN A 242 -10.39 2.53 -18.25
N LEU A 243 -10.74 2.02 -17.05
CA LEU A 243 -11.23 2.81 -15.93
C LEU A 243 -10.08 3.27 -15.03
N TYR A 244 -9.22 2.34 -14.63
CA TYR A 244 -8.17 2.65 -13.64
C TYR A 244 -7.09 3.57 -14.22
N LEU A 245 -6.64 3.38 -15.47
CA LEU A 245 -5.59 4.21 -16.07
C LEU A 245 -5.99 5.69 -16.14
N PRO A 246 -7.11 6.09 -16.78
CA PRO A 246 -7.47 7.50 -16.83
C PRO A 246 -7.80 8.06 -15.44
N ALA A 247 -8.48 7.28 -14.57
CA ALA A 247 -8.80 7.74 -13.21
C ALA A 247 -7.52 8.11 -12.44
N VAL A 248 -6.50 7.26 -12.48
CA VAL A 248 -5.23 7.52 -11.80
C VAL A 248 -4.44 8.65 -12.46
N LEU A 249 -4.38 8.71 -13.80
CA LEU A 249 -3.70 9.80 -14.49
C LEU A 249 -4.34 11.17 -14.17
N PHE A 250 -5.66 11.28 -14.27
CA PHE A 250 -6.37 12.51 -13.92
C PHE A 250 -6.25 12.82 -12.42
N SER A 251 -6.16 11.81 -11.56
CA SER A 251 -5.96 12.04 -10.13
C SER A 251 -4.61 12.68 -9.82
N PHE A 252 -3.54 12.30 -10.50
CA PHE A 252 -2.25 12.96 -10.35
C PHE A 252 -2.30 14.42 -10.81
N ILE A 253 -3.01 14.71 -11.91
CA ILE A 253 -3.22 16.09 -12.38
C ILE A 253 -4.02 16.89 -11.34
N GLY A 254 -5.08 16.30 -10.78
CA GLY A 254 -5.94 16.96 -9.78
C GLY A 254 -5.28 17.15 -8.42
N MET A 255 -4.42 16.22 -7.99
CA MET A 255 -3.75 16.32 -6.69
C MET A 255 -2.65 17.41 -6.68
N VAL A 256 -1.95 17.66 -7.80
CA VAL A 256 -0.83 18.61 -7.85
C VAL A 256 -1.24 20.03 -7.39
N PRO A 257 -2.33 20.64 -7.90
CA PRO A 257 -2.80 21.92 -7.40
C PRO A 257 -3.11 21.92 -5.90
N LEU A 258 -3.72 20.83 -5.39
CA LEU A 258 -4.07 20.69 -3.98
C LEU A 258 -2.81 20.69 -3.10
N ILE A 259 -1.78 19.95 -3.50
CA ILE A 259 -0.49 19.94 -2.79
C ILE A 259 0.17 21.32 -2.84
N ILE A 260 0.19 21.98 -3.99
CA ILE A 260 0.75 23.34 -4.12
C ILE A 260 0.01 24.33 -3.21
N ILE A 261 -1.32 24.27 -3.16
CA ILE A 261 -2.14 25.13 -2.30
C ILE A 261 -1.84 24.82 -0.82
N SER A 262 -1.72 23.55 -0.46
CA SER A 262 -1.38 23.10 0.89
C SER A 262 -0.03 23.66 1.34
N GLU A 263 1.01 23.50 0.53
CA GLU A 263 2.39 23.81 0.91
C GLU A 263 2.71 25.30 0.74
N LYS A 264 2.47 25.86 -0.47
CA LYS A 264 2.84 27.25 -0.81
C LYS A 264 1.98 28.28 -0.08
N PHE A 265 0.68 28.03 0.05
CA PHE A 265 -0.25 28.95 0.70
C PHE A 265 -0.54 28.58 2.16
N LYS A 266 0.12 27.54 2.72
CA LYS A 266 -0.04 27.07 4.10
C LYS A 266 -1.49 26.74 4.48
N LYS A 267 -2.29 26.24 3.51
CA LYS A 267 -3.70 25.88 3.68
C LYS A 267 -3.93 24.38 3.89
N THR A 268 -2.97 23.69 4.49
CA THR A 268 -2.98 22.24 4.68
C THR A 268 -4.26 21.73 5.33
N LYS A 269 -4.75 22.39 6.39
CA LYS A 269 -6.01 22.03 7.06
C LYS A 269 -7.21 22.02 6.10
N TYR A 270 -7.33 23.07 5.28
CA TYR A 270 -8.46 23.19 4.35
C TYR A 270 -8.39 22.15 3.22
N ILE A 271 -7.18 21.83 2.75
CA ILE A 271 -6.98 20.80 1.72
C ILE A 271 -7.29 19.41 2.29
N LEU A 272 -6.88 19.10 3.53
CA LEU A 272 -7.25 17.84 4.18
C LEU A 272 -8.77 17.71 4.34
N LEU A 273 -9.44 18.76 4.84
CA LEU A 273 -10.91 18.75 4.97
C LEU A 273 -11.62 18.59 3.61
N LEU A 274 -11.14 19.29 2.57
CA LEU A 274 -11.64 19.13 1.20
C LEU A 274 -11.45 17.69 0.71
N SER A 275 -10.27 17.11 0.91
CA SER A 275 -9.98 15.73 0.50
C SER A 275 -10.87 14.72 1.23
N ILE A 276 -11.10 14.88 2.55
CA ILE A 276 -12.03 14.05 3.30
C ILE A 276 -13.46 14.18 2.74
N LEU A 277 -13.91 15.40 2.45
CA LEU A 277 -15.22 15.64 1.86
C LEU A 277 -15.35 14.96 0.48
N LEU A 278 -14.32 15.04 -0.36
CA LEU A 278 -14.31 14.36 -1.66
C LEU A 278 -14.31 12.83 -1.51
N LEU A 279 -13.62 12.27 -0.52
CA LEU A 279 -13.70 10.84 -0.18
C LEU A 279 -15.14 10.46 0.18
N ILE A 280 -15.78 11.18 1.09
CA ILE A 280 -17.16 10.93 1.50
C ILE A 280 -18.10 11.02 0.30
N ILE A 281 -18.00 12.06 -0.53
CA ILE A 281 -18.82 12.21 -1.74
C ILE A 281 -18.64 11.02 -2.67
N SER A 282 -17.41 10.57 -2.90
CA SER A 282 -17.15 9.42 -3.77
C SER A 282 -17.79 8.13 -3.22
N GLN A 283 -17.72 7.89 -1.91
CA GLN A 283 -18.36 6.73 -1.28
C GLN A 283 -19.90 6.81 -1.38
N ILE A 284 -20.49 7.99 -1.18
CA ILE A 284 -21.93 8.21 -1.35
C ILE A 284 -22.36 7.91 -2.80
N VAL A 285 -21.62 8.39 -3.79
CA VAL A 285 -21.96 8.14 -5.20
C VAL A 285 -21.85 6.64 -5.50
N PHE A 286 -20.83 5.94 -5.04
CA PHE A 286 -20.73 4.47 -5.19
C PHE A 286 -21.88 3.72 -4.49
N PHE A 287 -22.37 4.25 -3.37
CA PHE A 287 -23.47 3.64 -2.60
C PHE A 287 -24.83 3.78 -3.30
N ILE A 288 -25.18 4.98 -3.83
CA ILE A 288 -26.55 5.32 -4.23
C ILE A 288 -26.81 5.31 -5.74
N SER A 289 -25.76 5.26 -6.59
CA SER A 289 -25.92 5.52 -8.03
C SER A 289 -25.98 4.25 -8.86
N ASP A 290 -26.84 4.27 -9.88
CA ASP A 290 -26.71 3.38 -11.03
C ASP A 290 -25.50 3.84 -11.86
N LEU A 291 -24.43 3.08 -11.79
CA LEU A 291 -23.13 3.47 -12.31
C LEU A 291 -22.97 3.04 -13.77
N ASN A 292 -22.90 4.00 -14.64
CA ASN A 292 -22.37 3.83 -15.99
C ASN A 292 -20.86 4.16 -16.04
N PHE A 293 -20.24 3.93 -17.20
CA PHE A 293 -18.81 4.16 -17.39
C PHE A 293 -18.35 5.57 -16.95
N SER A 294 -19.06 6.61 -17.39
CA SER A 294 -18.68 8.00 -17.11
C SER A 294 -18.81 8.35 -15.63
N VAL A 295 -19.92 7.97 -15.00
CA VAL A 295 -20.15 8.24 -13.57
C VAL A 295 -19.10 7.48 -12.73
N PHE A 296 -18.83 6.21 -13.06
CA PHE A 296 -17.83 5.42 -12.37
C PHE A 296 -16.43 6.03 -12.50
N LEU A 297 -16.03 6.41 -13.73
CA LEU A 297 -14.72 7.02 -14.01
C LEU A 297 -14.54 8.35 -13.26
N ILE A 298 -15.55 9.22 -13.28
CA ILE A 298 -15.49 10.51 -12.56
C ILE A 298 -15.38 10.28 -11.05
N THR A 299 -16.22 9.40 -10.51
CA THR A 299 -16.22 9.09 -9.07
C THR A 299 -14.90 8.48 -8.63
N LEU A 300 -14.36 7.52 -9.39
CA LEU A 300 -13.07 6.91 -9.13
C LEU A 300 -11.92 7.93 -9.22
N THR A 301 -12.02 8.88 -10.18
CA THR A 301 -11.05 9.98 -10.29
C THR A 301 -11.08 10.88 -9.06
N ILE A 302 -12.27 11.28 -8.60
CA ILE A 302 -12.45 12.09 -7.37
C ILE A 302 -11.89 11.34 -6.16
N PHE A 303 -12.20 10.06 -6.02
CA PHE A 303 -11.66 9.20 -4.96
C PHE A 303 -10.13 9.23 -4.96
N PHE A 304 -9.48 8.98 -6.11
CA PHE A 304 -8.01 8.97 -6.17
C PHE A 304 -7.38 10.36 -6.04
N VAL A 305 -8.02 11.44 -6.49
CA VAL A 305 -7.55 12.82 -6.21
C VAL A 305 -7.47 13.05 -4.71
N ALA A 306 -8.53 12.70 -4.00
CA ALA A 306 -8.63 12.86 -2.56
C ALA A 306 -7.64 11.95 -1.83
N PHE A 307 -7.63 10.65 -2.16
CA PHE A 307 -6.74 9.65 -1.59
C PHE A 307 -5.26 10.05 -1.74
N ASN A 308 -4.82 10.33 -2.96
CA ASN A 308 -3.42 10.68 -3.25
C ASN A 308 -3.01 12.00 -2.59
N SER A 309 -3.94 12.97 -2.46
CA SER A 309 -3.67 14.24 -1.78
C SER A 309 -3.42 14.02 -0.28
N VAL A 310 -4.27 13.22 0.39
CA VAL A 310 -4.08 12.88 1.81
C VAL A 310 -2.81 12.06 2.01
N GLU A 311 -2.58 11.05 1.16
CA GLU A 311 -1.40 10.18 1.20
C GLU A 311 -0.08 10.96 1.04
N ALA A 312 -0.06 12.03 0.24
CA ALA A 312 1.11 12.88 0.08
C ALA A 312 1.30 13.86 1.26
N ILE A 313 0.21 14.38 1.83
CA ILE A 313 0.25 15.40 2.88
C ILE A 313 0.57 14.80 4.25
N LEU A 314 0.00 13.64 4.60
CA LEU A 314 0.16 13.06 5.94
C LEU A 314 1.62 12.78 6.33
N PRO A 315 2.48 12.13 5.51
CA PRO A 315 3.89 11.93 5.86
C PRO A 315 4.68 13.24 6.00
N SER A 316 4.33 14.26 5.20
CA SER A 316 4.93 15.61 5.30
C SER A 316 4.60 16.25 6.65
N LEU A 317 3.33 16.20 7.08
CA LEU A 317 2.91 16.68 8.40
C LEU A 317 3.59 15.92 9.52
N LEU A 318 3.60 14.57 9.45
CA LEU A 318 4.26 13.71 10.45
C LEU A 318 5.73 14.11 10.62
N SER A 319 6.44 14.28 9.51
CA SER A 319 7.85 14.66 9.51
C SER A 319 8.12 16.03 10.14
N ARG A 320 7.15 16.95 10.08
CA ARG A 320 7.24 18.29 10.70
C ARG A 320 6.84 18.30 12.17
N THR A 321 5.89 17.42 12.56
CA THR A 321 5.37 17.33 13.93
C THR A 321 6.29 16.52 14.82
N ALA A 322 6.86 15.42 14.30
CA ALA A 322 7.77 14.57 15.05
C ALA A 322 9.12 15.26 15.33
N SER A 323 9.62 15.14 16.57
CA SER A 323 10.94 15.64 16.93
C SER A 323 12.03 14.97 16.07
N PRO A 324 13.11 15.68 15.67
CA PRO A 324 14.14 15.15 14.78
C PRO A 324 14.74 13.82 15.25
N SER A 325 14.94 13.64 16.55
CA SER A 325 15.51 12.42 17.16
C SER A 325 14.56 11.22 17.14
N LYS A 326 13.24 11.42 16.99
CA LYS A 326 12.20 10.39 17.05
C LYS A 326 11.44 10.23 15.74
N ARG A 327 11.79 11.00 14.71
CA ARG A 327 11.12 10.98 13.41
C ARG A 327 11.07 9.57 12.79
N GLY A 328 12.15 8.81 12.92
CA GLY A 328 12.20 7.42 12.42
C GLY A 328 11.19 6.51 13.12
N LEU A 329 11.06 6.62 14.46
CA LEU A 329 10.08 5.85 15.23
C LEU A 329 8.65 6.26 14.89
N ALA A 330 8.37 7.57 14.79
CA ALA A 330 7.06 8.09 14.39
C ALA A 330 6.66 7.60 12.99
N MET A 331 7.58 7.63 12.01
CA MET A 331 7.33 7.07 10.67
C MET A 331 7.09 5.55 10.70
N GLY A 332 7.74 4.83 11.59
CA GLY A 332 7.52 3.38 11.79
C GLY A 332 6.10 3.09 12.32
N ILE A 333 5.63 3.85 13.32
CA ILE A 333 4.25 3.73 13.86
C ILE A 333 3.24 4.09 12.77
N PHE A 334 3.46 5.16 12.04
CA PHE A 334 2.63 5.59 10.92
C PHE A 334 2.49 4.49 9.85
N SER A 335 3.61 3.89 9.42
CA SER A 335 3.56 2.77 8.48
C SER A 335 2.84 1.53 9.05
N THR A 336 3.00 1.26 10.35
CA THR A 336 2.26 0.18 11.03
C THR A 336 0.76 0.45 11.00
N SER A 337 0.34 1.68 11.30
CA SER A 337 -1.07 2.11 11.24
C SER A 337 -1.64 1.98 9.81
N GLN A 338 -0.87 2.36 8.80
CA GLN A 338 -1.21 2.18 7.39
C GLN A 338 -1.50 0.72 7.03
N PHE A 339 -0.62 -0.20 7.39
CA PHE A 339 -0.80 -1.63 7.13
C PHE A 339 -1.91 -2.26 7.96
N LEU A 340 -2.10 -1.82 9.20
CA LEU A 340 -3.25 -2.24 10.03
C LEU A 340 -4.57 -1.76 9.43
N GLY A 341 -4.61 -0.54 8.89
CA GLY A 341 -5.77 -0.04 8.14
C GLY A 341 -6.11 -0.94 6.95
N THR A 342 -5.12 -1.33 6.17
CA THR A 342 -5.31 -2.28 5.05
C THR A 342 -5.87 -3.62 5.54
N PHE A 343 -5.35 -4.16 6.65
CA PHE A 343 -5.83 -5.42 7.23
C PHE A 343 -7.29 -5.31 7.69
N ILE A 344 -7.57 -4.32 8.52
CA ILE A 344 -8.93 -4.13 9.09
C ILE A 344 -9.94 -3.82 7.96
N GLY A 345 -9.55 -3.02 6.98
CA GLY A 345 -10.38 -2.73 5.80
C GLY A 345 -10.69 -3.98 4.98
N GLY A 346 -9.70 -4.83 4.75
CA GLY A 346 -9.90 -6.12 4.10
C GLY A 346 -10.82 -7.04 4.89
N ALA A 347 -10.52 -7.26 6.18
CA ALA A 347 -11.28 -8.16 7.04
C ALA A 347 -12.73 -7.68 7.26
N ILE A 348 -12.92 -6.42 7.69
CA ILE A 348 -14.26 -5.87 7.99
C ILE A 348 -15.04 -5.62 6.70
N GLY A 349 -14.42 -5.08 5.66
CA GLY A 349 -15.08 -4.89 4.36
C GLY A 349 -15.57 -6.21 3.77
N GLY A 350 -14.74 -7.27 3.83
CA GLY A 350 -15.14 -8.61 3.43
C GLY A 350 -16.27 -9.19 4.29
N LEU A 351 -16.21 -8.99 5.61
CA LEU A 351 -17.26 -9.45 6.55
C LEU A 351 -18.60 -8.73 6.31
N ILE A 352 -18.57 -7.42 6.10
CA ILE A 352 -19.78 -6.64 5.81
C ILE A 352 -20.41 -7.11 4.50
N TYR A 353 -19.58 -7.35 3.47
CA TYR A 353 -20.08 -7.88 2.19
C TYR A 353 -20.64 -9.30 2.33
N ASP A 354 -20.06 -10.14 3.20
CA ASP A 354 -20.50 -11.51 3.46
C ASP A 354 -21.86 -11.57 4.17
N ILE A 355 -22.09 -10.67 5.15
CA ILE A 355 -23.31 -10.66 5.98
C ILE A 355 -24.45 -9.87 5.32
N TYR A 356 -24.15 -8.79 4.64
CA TYR A 356 -25.14 -7.87 4.06
C TYR A 356 -25.07 -7.87 2.53
N ASP A 357 -24.49 -6.81 1.96
CA ASP A 357 -24.36 -6.65 0.52
C ASP A 357 -23.15 -5.75 0.15
N LEU A 358 -22.91 -5.63 -1.15
CA LEU A 358 -21.85 -4.83 -1.73
C LEU A 358 -21.97 -3.34 -1.35
N ASN A 359 -23.20 -2.78 -1.35
CA ASN A 359 -23.42 -1.37 -1.06
C ASN A 359 -23.16 -1.04 0.41
N SER A 360 -23.44 -1.97 1.32
CA SER A 360 -23.20 -1.80 2.76
C SER A 360 -21.72 -1.54 3.09
N VAL A 361 -20.79 -1.99 2.26
CA VAL A 361 -19.35 -1.70 2.43
C VAL A 361 -19.06 -0.21 2.16
N PHE A 362 -19.69 0.39 1.15
CA PHE A 362 -19.54 1.83 0.91
C PHE A 362 -20.19 2.64 2.03
N LEU A 363 -21.35 2.22 2.53
CA LEU A 363 -22.00 2.85 3.68
C LEU A 363 -21.07 2.84 4.91
N PHE A 364 -20.44 1.70 5.20
CA PHE A 364 -19.45 1.60 6.29
C PHE A 364 -18.30 2.59 6.10
N THR A 365 -17.73 2.69 4.88
CA THR A 365 -16.58 3.57 4.61
C THR A 365 -16.92 5.07 4.67
N ILE A 366 -18.20 5.47 4.57
CA ILE A 366 -18.64 6.86 4.81
C ILE A 366 -18.45 7.27 6.27
N PHE A 367 -18.59 6.33 7.22
CA PHE A 367 -18.49 6.61 8.66
C PHE A 367 -17.07 6.47 9.22
N VAL A 368 -16.12 5.97 8.44
CA VAL A 368 -14.70 5.85 8.82
C VAL A 368 -13.92 7.12 8.52
#